data_1b484d18881fa2ed3fd9e09f72979531
#
_entry.id   1b484d18881fa2ed3fd9e09f72979531
#
_cell.length_a   1.000
_cell.length_b   1.000
_cell.length_c   1.000
_cell.angle_alpha   90.00
_cell.angle_beta   90.00
_cell.angle_gamma   90.00
#
_symmetry.space_group_name_H-M   'P 1'
#
loop_
_entity.id
_entity.type
_entity.pdbx_description
1 polymer ?
#
loop_
_entity_poly.entity_id
_entity_poly.type
_entity_poly.pdbx_seq_one_letter_code
_entity_poly.pdbx_strand_id
1 'polypeptide(L)'
;MIMKSEAADMTASGQLPDEISRCAGRIDEIDRLIVELLLDRFRHSRRIGTIKAKLGAEPFDPGRVRAQRRFFVESCVGGGLNGDMAETLIDSILRQVISERTVSSAGGKAG
;
A
#
# COMPACT_ATOMS: atom_id res chain seq x y z
N MET A 1 -14.89 4.10 10.12
CA MET A 1 -15.16 5.06 9.05
C MET A 1 -16.56 5.60 9.17
N ILE A 2 -16.63 6.86 9.35
CA ILE A 2 -17.87 7.54 9.70
C ILE A 2 -18.60 8.10 8.49
N MET A 3 -17.90 8.22 7.36
CA MET A 3 -18.44 8.82 6.15
C MET A 3 -19.71 8.16 5.64
N LYS A 4 -19.83 6.87 5.84
CA LYS A 4 -21.02 6.12 5.41
C LYS A 4 -22.29 6.61 6.11
N SER A 5 -22.19 6.85 7.41
CA SER A 5 -23.34 7.35 8.18
C SER A 5 -23.70 8.78 7.77
N GLU A 6 -22.69 9.60 7.57
CA GLU A 6 -22.91 10.97 7.15
C GLU A 6 -23.59 11.05 5.79
N ALA A 7 -23.16 10.22 4.85
CA ALA A 7 -23.79 10.16 3.53
C ALA A 7 -25.26 9.77 3.63
N ALA A 8 -25.59 8.82 4.49
CA ALA A 8 -26.96 8.38 4.68
C ALA A 8 -27.84 9.46 5.31
N ASP A 9 -27.27 10.26 6.20
CA ASP A 9 -28.00 11.29 6.92
C ASP A 9 -28.27 12.55 6.09
N MET A 10 -27.48 12.77 5.05
CA MET A 10 -27.55 14.01 4.30
C MET A 10 -28.75 14.13 3.39
N THR A 11 -29.52 13.10 3.23
CA THR A 11 -30.48 13.12 2.18
C THR A 11 -31.81 12.54 2.59
N ALA A 12 -32.81 13.22 2.13
CA ALA A 12 -34.20 12.83 2.35
C ALA A 12 -34.80 12.23 1.11
N SER A 13 -34.12 12.14 0.00
CA SER A 13 -34.79 11.76 -1.22
C SER A 13 -34.09 10.69 -2.02
N GLY A 14 -34.83 9.75 -2.37
CA GLY A 14 -34.74 8.85 -3.46
C GLY A 14 -33.45 8.08 -3.66
N GLN A 15 -33.13 7.91 -4.93
CA GLN A 15 -32.09 6.98 -5.35
C GLN A 15 -30.66 7.44 -5.13
N LEU A 16 -30.40 8.76 -5.20
CA LEU A 16 -29.05 9.30 -5.02
C LEU A 16 -28.49 9.02 -3.63
N PRO A 17 -29.27 9.17 -2.55
CA PRO A 17 -28.81 8.78 -1.23
C PRO A 17 -28.46 7.31 -1.12
N ASP A 18 -29.25 6.44 -1.74
CA ASP A 18 -28.99 5.01 -1.73
C ASP A 18 -27.72 4.69 -2.51
N GLU A 19 -27.51 5.35 -3.63
CA GLU A 19 -26.27 5.21 -4.40
C GLU A 19 -25.06 5.65 -3.60
N ILE A 20 -25.14 6.79 -2.94
CA ILE A 20 -24.06 7.30 -2.09
C ILE A 20 -23.73 6.28 -1.00
N SER A 21 -24.75 5.74 -0.34
CA SER A 21 -24.55 4.74 0.72
C SER A 21 -23.89 3.47 0.17
N ARG A 22 -24.33 3.01 -0.98
CA ARG A 22 -23.73 1.82 -1.60
C ARG A 22 -22.27 2.06 -1.97
N CYS A 23 -21.97 3.20 -2.56
CA CYS A 23 -20.58 3.53 -2.92
C CYS A 23 -19.73 3.70 -1.68
N ALA A 24 -20.23 4.36 -0.64
CA ALA A 24 -19.48 4.49 0.60
C ALA A 24 -19.21 3.13 1.24
N GLY A 25 -20.20 2.24 1.22
CA GLY A 25 -20.01 0.87 1.70
C GLY A 25 -18.96 0.11 0.91
N ARG A 26 -18.96 0.30 -0.41
CA ARG A 26 -17.95 -0.33 -1.27
C ARG A 26 -16.56 0.22 -0.98
N ILE A 27 -16.45 1.53 -0.76
CA ILE A 27 -15.17 2.13 -0.38
C ILE A 27 -14.66 1.53 0.93
N ASP A 28 -15.52 1.35 1.91
CA ASP A 28 -15.12 0.74 3.18
C ASP A 28 -14.59 -0.69 2.98
N GLU A 29 -15.23 -1.46 2.13
CA GLU A 29 -14.76 -2.80 1.79
C GLU A 29 -13.39 -2.77 1.10
N ILE A 30 -13.22 -1.84 0.16
CA ILE A 30 -11.96 -1.67 -0.55
C ILE A 30 -10.86 -1.25 0.42
N ASP A 31 -11.15 -0.34 1.34
CA ASP A 31 -10.17 0.08 2.34
C ASP A 31 -9.67 -1.10 3.17
N ARG A 32 -10.58 -2.01 3.56
CA ARG A 32 -10.18 -3.22 4.28
C ARG A 32 -9.25 -4.09 3.43
N LEU A 33 -9.55 -4.21 2.14
CA LEU A 33 -8.70 -4.97 1.22
C LEU A 33 -7.33 -4.33 1.07
N ILE A 34 -7.27 -3.00 0.98
CA ILE A 34 -6.00 -2.28 0.92
C ILE A 34 -5.16 -2.59 2.15
N VAL A 35 -5.77 -2.53 3.34
CA VAL A 35 -5.06 -2.84 4.59
C VAL A 35 -4.57 -4.29 4.58
N GLU A 36 -5.42 -5.23 4.21
CA GLU A 36 -5.04 -6.65 4.16
C GLU A 36 -3.88 -6.89 3.19
N LEU A 37 -3.93 -6.26 2.02
CA LEU A 37 -2.88 -6.40 1.02
C LEU A 37 -1.57 -5.75 1.47
N LEU A 38 -1.64 -4.60 2.14
CA LEU A 38 -0.46 -3.97 2.71
C LEU A 38 0.18 -4.86 3.78
N LEU A 39 -0.63 -5.40 4.68
CA LEU A 39 -0.12 -6.31 5.71
C LEU A 39 0.58 -7.51 5.08
N ASP A 40 -0.03 -8.09 4.06
CA ASP A 40 0.54 -9.24 3.37
C ASP A 40 1.82 -8.87 2.63
N ARG A 41 1.82 -7.73 1.95
CA ARG A 41 3.00 -7.24 1.23
C ARG A 41 4.19 -7.05 2.17
N PHE A 42 3.97 -6.42 3.33
CA PHE A 42 5.04 -6.21 4.29
C PHE A 42 5.49 -7.52 4.94
N ARG A 43 4.58 -8.47 5.16
CA ARG A 43 4.94 -9.79 5.65
C ARG A 43 5.94 -10.48 4.73
N HIS A 44 5.66 -10.47 3.43
CA HIS A 44 6.56 -11.04 2.44
C HIS A 44 7.87 -10.27 2.33
N SER A 45 7.80 -8.95 2.38
CA SER A 45 9.01 -8.12 2.34
C SER A 45 9.91 -8.38 3.54
N ARG A 46 9.34 -8.51 4.73
CA ARG A 46 10.10 -8.83 5.94
C ARG A 46 10.73 -10.21 5.85
N ARG A 47 10.01 -11.17 5.28
CA ARG A 47 10.54 -12.51 5.06
C ARG A 47 11.77 -12.48 4.17
N ILE A 48 11.71 -11.73 3.08
CA ILE A 48 12.85 -11.55 2.19
C ILE A 48 14.02 -10.92 2.96
N GLY A 49 13.75 -9.88 3.74
CA GLY A 49 14.78 -9.21 4.54
C GLY A 49 15.46 -10.16 5.51
N THR A 50 14.69 -11.00 6.20
CA THR A 50 15.21 -11.99 7.14
C THR A 50 16.11 -13.01 6.42
N ILE A 51 15.68 -13.50 5.28
CA ILE A 51 16.45 -14.47 4.51
C ILE A 51 17.74 -13.86 4.01
N LYS A 52 17.68 -12.65 3.45
CA LYS A 52 18.88 -11.96 2.95
C LYS A 52 19.87 -11.70 4.06
N ALA A 53 19.40 -11.28 5.24
CA ALA A 53 20.27 -11.06 6.38
C ALA A 53 21.01 -12.36 6.78
N LYS A 54 20.28 -13.48 6.83
CA LYS A 54 20.88 -14.77 7.17
C LYS A 54 21.92 -15.21 6.15
N LEU A 55 21.70 -14.89 4.88
CA LEU A 55 22.62 -15.26 3.81
C LEU A 55 23.79 -14.29 3.66
N GLY A 56 23.77 -13.17 4.37
CA GLY A 56 24.76 -12.11 4.18
C GLY A 56 24.63 -11.46 2.81
N ALA A 57 23.45 -11.53 2.19
CA ALA A 57 23.20 -10.96 0.89
C ALA A 57 22.93 -9.46 1.00
N GLU A 58 23.07 -8.75 -0.12
CA GLU A 58 22.73 -7.34 -0.18
C GLU A 58 21.25 -7.14 0.20
N PRO A 59 20.96 -6.20 1.13
CA PRO A 59 19.57 -6.00 1.58
C PRO A 59 18.67 -5.43 0.49
N PHE A 60 19.23 -4.71 -0.47
CA PHE A 60 18.47 -4.05 -1.53
C PHE A 60 18.95 -4.44 -2.90
N ASP A 61 18.00 -4.47 -3.82
CA ASP A 61 18.26 -4.54 -5.25
C ASP A 61 17.69 -3.25 -5.86
N PRO A 62 18.54 -2.25 -6.15
CA PRO A 62 18.05 -0.98 -6.68
C PRO A 62 17.27 -1.11 -7.97
N GLY A 63 17.65 -2.05 -8.83
CA GLY A 63 16.93 -2.29 -10.08
C GLY A 63 15.51 -2.76 -9.84
N ARG A 64 15.33 -3.65 -8.87
CA ARG A 64 14.01 -4.14 -8.50
C ARG A 64 13.16 -3.03 -7.88
N VAL A 65 13.75 -2.21 -7.03
CA VAL A 65 13.02 -1.08 -6.42
C VAL A 65 12.52 -0.14 -7.49
N ARG A 66 13.39 0.22 -8.45
CA ARG A 66 12.98 1.08 -9.56
C ARG A 66 11.89 0.45 -10.42
N ALA A 67 11.98 -0.85 -10.67
CA ALA A 67 10.98 -1.57 -11.45
C ALA A 67 9.63 -1.60 -10.74
N GLN A 68 9.63 -1.83 -9.43
CA GLN A 68 8.40 -1.81 -8.62
C GLN A 68 7.75 -0.44 -8.65
N ARG A 69 8.54 0.62 -8.49
CA ARG A 69 8.04 1.98 -8.53
C ARG A 69 7.43 2.31 -9.88
N ARG A 70 8.13 1.98 -10.95
CA ARG A 70 7.66 2.23 -12.31
C ARG A 70 6.34 1.50 -12.57
N PHE A 71 6.29 0.22 -12.24
CA PHE A 71 5.08 -0.59 -12.45
C PHE A 71 3.88 0.02 -11.73
N PHE A 72 4.08 0.42 -10.47
CA PHE A 72 3.00 0.97 -9.65
C PHE A 72 2.48 2.28 -10.24
N VAL A 73 3.39 3.21 -10.53
CA VAL A 73 3.01 4.53 -11.06
C VAL A 73 2.36 4.39 -12.43
N GLU A 74 2.95 3.63 -13.33
CA GLU A 74 2.40 3.46 -14.68
C GLU A 74 1.02 2.79 -14.63
N SER A 75 0.85 1.81 -13.75
CA SER A 75 -0.45 1.13 -13.60
C SER A 75 -1.52 2.08 -13.06
N CYS A 76 -1.18 2.89 -12.07
CA CYS A 76 -2.11 3.88 -11.50
C CYS A 76 -2.50 4.92 -12.54
N VAL A 77 -1.52 5.49 -13.22
CA VAL A 77 -1.76 6.53 -14.23
C VAL A 77 -2.56 5.95 -15.40
N GLY A 78 -2.22 4.75 -15.83
CA GLY A 78 -2.96 4.05 -16.89
C GLY A 78 -4.42 3.81 -16.51
N GLY A 79 -4.71 3.66 -15.23
CA GLY A 79 -6.07 3.50 -14.72
C GLY A 79 -6.78 4.81 -14.41
N GLY A 80 -6.14 5.95 -14.65
CA GLY A 80 -6.77 7.26 -14.46
C GLY A 80 -6.47 7.94 -13.13
N LEU A 81 -5.53 7.43 -12.35
CA LEU A 81 -5.16 8.06 -11.08
C LEU A 81 -4.11 9.13 -11.31
N ASN A 82 -4.05 10.08 -10.38
CA ASN A 82 -3.08 11.16 -10.40
C ASN A 82 -1.66 10.60 -10.19
N GLY A 83 -0.72 11.01 -11.05
CA GLY A 83 0.65 10.52 -10.99
C GLY A 83 1.39 10.90 -9.73
N ASP A 84 1.21 12.12 -9.23
CA ASP A 84 1.86 12.58 -7.99
C ASP A 84 1.37 11.77 -6.80
N MET A 85 0.08 11.49 -6.75
CA MET A 85 -0.48 10.65 -5.69
C MET A 85 0.09 9.23 -5.76
N ALA A 86 0.17 8.67 -6.95
CA ALA A 86 0.72 7.32 -7.14
C ALA A 86 2.18 7.25 -6.69
N GLU A 87 2.98 8.26 -7.05
CA GLU A 87 4.37 8.34 -6.61
C GLU A 87 4.48 8.44 -5.10
N THR A 88 3.68 9.29 -4.48
CA THR A 88 3.66 9.46 -3.03
C THR A 88 3.33 8.15 -2.32
N LEU A 89 2.33 7.42 -2.81
CA LEU A 89 1.94 6.15 -2.22
C LEU A 89 3.05 5.12 -2.29
N ILE A 90 3.58 4.88 -3.49
CA ILE A 90 4.60 3.86 -3.65
C ILE A 90 5.90 4.25 -2.95
N ASP A 91 6.26 5.52 -2.96
CA ASP A 91 7.46 5.99 -2.28
C ASP A 91 7.35 5.80 -0.77
N SER A 92 6.15 6.00 -0.20
CA SER A 92 5.93 5.72 1.23
C SER A 92 6.15 4.25 1.55
N ILE A 93 5.61 3.37 0.73
CA ILE A 93 5.78 1.92 0.91
C ILE A 93 7.26 1.54 0.80
N LEU A 94 7.93 2.01 -0.24
CA LEU A 94 9.33 1.66 -0.49
C LEU A 94 10.25 2.22 0.60
N ARG A 95 10.00 3.42 1.10
CA ARG A 95 10.79 3.97 2.22
C ARG A 95 10.68 3.09 3.46
N GLN A 96 9.48 2.60 3.76
CA GLN A 96 9.28 1.70 4.90
C GLN A 96 10.01 0.38 4.68
N VAL A 97 9.95 -0.17 3.48
CA VAL A 97 10.69 -1.39 3.15
C VAL A 97 12.19 -1.19 3.34
N ILE A 98 12.72 -0.07 2.85
CA ILE A 98 14.13 0.25 2.98
C ILE A 98 14.52 0.36 4.45
N SER A 99 13.73 1.06 5.25
CA SER A 99 13.96 1.19 6.68
C SER A 99 14.01 -0.17 7.38
N GLU A 100 13.04 -1.03 7.11
CA GLU A 100 12.98 -2.36 7.71
C GLU A 100 14.13 -3.26 7.27
N ARG A 101 14.51 -3.18 6.00
CA ARG A 101 15.63 -3.96 5.47
C ARG A 101 16.96 -3.54 6.07
N THR A 102 17.15 -2.25 6.28
CA THR A 102 18.35 -1.72 6.91
C THR A 102 18.49 -2.26 8.32
N VAL A 103 17.41 -2.26 9.10
CA VAL A 103 17.41 -2.80 10.45
C VAL A 103 17.69 -4.29 10.45
N SER A 104 17.02 -5.05 9.59
CA SER A 104 17.22 -6.51 9.49
C SER A 104 18.66 -6.85 9.12
N SER A 105 19.24 -6.12 8.17
CA SER A 105 20.62 -6.36 7.73
C SER A 105 21.60 -6.09 8.86
N ALA A 106 21.43 -4.99 9.60
CA ALA A 106 22.27 -4.65 10.75
C ALA A 106 22.15 -5.73 11.83
N GLY A 107 20.93 -6.16 12.15
CA GLY A 107 20.69 -7.22 13.10
C GLY A 107 21.28 -8.54 12.68
N GLY A 108 21.16 -8.90 11.39
CA GLY A 108 21.75 -10.10 10.85
C GLY A 108 23.27 -10.11 10.92
N LYS A 109 23.89 -8.97 10.69
CA LYS A 109 25.33 -8.82 10.79
C LYS A 109 25.84 -8.88 12.23
N ALA A 110 25.03 -8.37 13.16
CA ALA A 110 25.40 -8.37 14.57
C ALA A 110 25.27 -9.76 15.20
N GLY A 111 24.40 -10.57 14.64
CA GLY A 111 24.24 -11.94 15.07
C GLY A 111 25.21 -12.87 14.38
#